data_05efe4c69a0402dcc6c4c10cb3e25ab2
#
_entry.id   05efe4c69a0402dcc6c4c10cb3e25ab2
#
_cell.length_a   1.000
_cell.length_b   1.000
_cell.length_c   1.000
_cell.angle_alpha   90.00
_cell.angle_beta   90.00
_cell.angle_gamma   90.00
#
_symmetry.space_group_name_H-M   'P 1'
#
loop_
_entity.id
_entity.type
_entity.pdbx_description
1 polymer ?
#
loop_
_entity_poly.entity_id
_entity_poly.type
_entity_poly.pdbx_seq_one_letter_code
_entity_poly.pdbx_strand_id
1 'polypeptide(L)'
;MQILDYVLKMTCEACPEQYDVFDSEGKKVGYLRLRHGGFRADYPDCGGDTVYRYSFDDAWKGIFDDEEREKYLTQAVKAIHNKIQLEKE
;
A
#
# COMPACT_ATOMS: atom_id res chain seq x y z
N MET A 1 8.19 3.16 8.33
CA MET A 1 8.84 3.24 6.99
C MET A 1 8.34 4.47 6.27
N GLN A 2 9.21 5.19 5.62
CA GLN A 2 8.83 6.37 4.85
C GLN A 2 9.12 6.16 3.37
N ILE A 3 8.14 6.47 2.52
CA ILE A 3 8.26 6.40 1.07
C ILE A 3 7.70 7.70 0.52
N LEU A 4 8.52 8.44 -0.26
CA LEU A 4 8.19 9.81 -0.67
C LEU A 4 7.90 10.63 0.59
N ASP A 5 6.80 11.38 0.62
CA ASP A 5 6.39 12.18 1.78
C ASP A 5 5.36 11.46 2.67
N TYR A 6 5.27 10.14 2.53
CA TYR A 6 4.29 9.34 3.25
C TYR A 6 4.95 8.43 4.26
N VAL A 7 4.26 8.20 5.37
CA VAL A 7 4.70 7.27 6.41
C VAL A 7 3.81 6.03 6.35
N LEU A 8 4.44 4.86 6.26
CA LEU A 8 3.75 3.58 6.26
C LEU A 8 3.91 2.94 7.63
N LYS A 9 2.80 2.60 8.24
CA LYS A 9 2.79 1.94 9.54
C LYS A 9 2.23 0.53 9.37
N MET A 10 3.05 -0.47 9.67
CA MET A 10 2.64 -1.86 9.60
C MET A 10 1.55 -2.14 10.64
N THR A 11 0.42 -2.68 10.22
CA THR A 11 -0.72 -2.96 11.09
C THR A 11 -0.81 -4.43 11.48
N CYS A 12 -0.03 -5.29 10.83
CA CYS A 12 0.05 -6.70 11.15
C CYS A 12 1.48 -7.17 10.86
N GLU A 13 2.14 -7.76 11.84
CA GLU A 13 3.52 -8.22 11.71
C GLU A 13 3.65 -9.58 11.06
N ALA A 14 2.54 -10.30 10.98
CA ALA A 14 2.52 -11.63 10.39
C ALA A 14 1.85 -11.59 9.02
N CYS A 15 1.26 -12.67 8.59
CA CYS A 15 0.50 -12.74 7.37
C CYS A 15 -0.96 -12.40 7.65
N PRO A 16 -1.59 -11.49 6.88
CA PRO A 16 -1.06 -10.76 5.72
C PRO A 16 -0.19 -9.56 6.11
N GLU A 17 0.72 -9.21 5.22
CA GLU A 17 1.52 -7.99 5.39
C GLU A 17 0.64 -6.81 5.00
N GLN A 18 0.40 -5.89 5.94
CA GLN A 18 -0.50 -4.76 5.72
C GLN A 18 0.05 -3.49 6.35
N TYR A 19 -0.32 -2.37 5.74
CA TYR A 19 0.14 -1.05 6.17
C TYR A 19 -0.97 -0.03 6.09
N ASP A 20 -0.99 0.91 7.03
CA ASP A 20 -1.71 2.16 6.89
C ASP A 20 -0.72 3.19 6.34
N VAL A 21 -1.19 4.06 5.45
CA VAL A 21 -0.39 5.10 4.82
C VAL A 21 -0.88 6.46 5.32
N PHE A 22 0.06 7.27 5.82
CA PHE A 22 -0.24 8.60 6.34
C PHE A 22 0.53 9.66 5.55
N ASP A 23 -0.10 10.82 5.34
CA ASP A 23 0.57 11.94 4.68
C ASP A 23 1.46 12.72 5.65
N SER A 24 2.09 13.79 5.18
CA SER A 24 3.02 14.58 5.99
C SER A 24 2.34 15.29 7.17
N GLU A 25 1.02 15.41 7.13
CA GLU A 25 0.24 16.02 8.21
C GLU A 25 -0.31 14.99 9.19
N GLY A 26 -0.01 13.71 8.97
CA GLY A 26 -0.47 12.62 9.82
C GLY A 26 -1.87 12.12 9.49
N LYS A 27 -2.44 12.56 8.38
CA LYS A 27 -3.76 12.10 7.93
C LYS A 27 -3.64 10.77 7.20
N LYS A 28 -4.50 9.82 7.53
CA LYS A 28 -4.52 8.54 6.84
C LYS A 28 -5.05 8.71 5.42
N VAL A 29 -4.26 8.27 4.45
CA VAL A 29 -4.59 8.42 3.03
C VAL A 29 -4.56 7.12 2.26
N GLY A 30 -4.29 6.01 2.91
CA GLY A 30 -4.28 4.75 2.18
C GLY A 30 -4.13 3.52 3.06
N TYR A 31 -4.35 2.38 2.42
CA TYR A 31 -4.26 1.07 3.04
C TYR A 31 -3.65 0.11 2.03
N LEU A 32 -2.63 -0.63 2.43
CA LEU A 32 -1.93 -1.60 1.59
C LEU A 32 -2.06 -2.99 2.21
N ARG A 33 -2.32 -4.01 1.39
CA ARG A 33 -2.41 -5.39 1.87
C ARG A 33 -1.94 -6.39 0.83
N LEU A 34 -1.06 -7.29 1.25
CA LEU A 34 -0.66 -8.46 0.47
C LEU A 34 -1.28 -9.70 1.11
N ARG A 35 -2.19 -10.35 0.39
CA ARG A 35 -2.89 -11.52 0.90
C ARG A 35 -3.27 -12.44 -0.26
N HIS A 36 -3.06 -13.74 -0.10
CA HIS A 36 -3.39 -14.75 -1.10
C HIS A 36 -2.81 -14.43 -2.48
N GLY A 37 -1.57 -13.92 -2.50
CA GLY A 37 -0.89 -13.56 -3.74
C GLY A 37 -1.35 -12.26 -4.37
N GLY A 38 -2.34 -11.59 -3.80
CA GLY A 38 -2.84 -10.32 -4.30
C GLY A 38 -2.39 -9.14 -3.46
N PHE A 39 -1.73 -8.19 -4.07
CA PHE A 39 -1.33 -6.94 -3.42
C PHE A 39 -2.21 -5.81 -3.95
N ARG A 40 -2.76 -5.02 -3.04
CA ARG A 40 -3.58 -3.88 -3.43
C ARG A 40 -3.35 -2.68 -2.55
N ALA A 41 -3.62 -1.51 -3.11
CA ALA A 41 -3.63 -0.25 -2.38
C ALA A 41 -5.01 0.39 -2.54
N ASP A 42 -5.65 0.71 -1.43
CA ASP A 42 -6.95 1.37 -1.40
C ASP A 42 -6.78 2.81 -0.90
N TYR A 43 -7.57 3.71 -1.45
CA TYR A 43 -7.57 5.13 -1.07
C TYR A 43 -8.99 5.55 -0.75
N PRO A 44 -9.23 6.29 0.34
CA PRO A 44 -8.26 6.75 1.36
C PRO A 44 -8.04 5.75 2.48
N ASP A 45 -8.74 4.63 2.46
CA ASP A 45 -8.68 3.61 3.50
C ASP A 45 -9.13 2.27 2.95
N CYS A 46 -9.06 1.24 3.77
CA CYS A 46 -9.55 -0.10 3.43
C CYS A 46 -11.01 -0.01 2.98
N GLY A 47 -11.31 -0.60 1.83
CA GLY A 47 -12.64 -0.56 1.24
C GLY A 47 -12.93 0.67 0.40
N GLY A 48 -11.97 1.61 0.28
CA GLY A 48 -12.08 2.73 -0.63
C GLY A 48 -11.76 2.33 -2.07
N ASP A 49 -11.39 3.31 -2.88
CA ASP A 49 -11.03 3.04 -4.27
C ASP A 49 -9.71 2.28 -4.35
N THR A 50 -9.68 1.15 -5.05
CA THR A 50 -8.43 0.43 -5.28
C THR A 50 -7.67 1.16 -6.38
N VAL A 51 -6.53 1.77 -6.01
CA VAL A 51 -5.72 2.58 -6.93
C VAL A 51 -4.52 1.83 -7.47
N TYR A 52 -4.18 0.68 -6.89
CA TYR A 52 -3.08 -0.16 -7.36
C TYR A 52 -3.39 -1.61 -7.04
N ARG A 53 -3.07 -2.49 -7.97
CA ARG A 53 -3.28 -3.93 -7.80
C ARG A 53 -2.20 -4.70 -8.54
N TYR A 54 -1.65 -5.73 -7.90
CA TYR A 54 -0.69 -6.63 -8.50
C TYR A 54 -0.93 -8.05 -8.00
N SER A 55 -0.93 -9.02 -8.92
CA SER A 55 -1.14 -10.42 -8.57
C SER A 55 0.16 -11.19 -8.76
N PHE A 56 0.59 -11.88 -7.71
CA PHE A 56 1.75 -12.78 -7.77
C PHE A 56 1.31 -14.17 -8.21
N ASP A 57 2.24 -14.94 -8.76
CA ASP A 57 1.95 -16.31 -9.18
C ASP A 57 1.74 -17.27 -8.00
N ASP A 58 2.20 -16.88 -6.82
CA ASP A 58 2.05 -17.66 -5.60
C ASP A 58 0.76 -17.27 -4.88
N ALA A 59 -0.25 -18.13 -4.95
CA ALA A 59 -1.57 -17.88 -4.34
C ALA A 59 -1.54 -17.85 -2.81
N TRP A 60 -0.45 -18.28 -2.20
CA TRP A 60 -0.30 -18.29 -0.75
C TRP A 60 0.55 -17.14 -0.24
N LYS A 61 1.07 -16.31 -1.14
CA LYS A 61 1.94 -15.21 -0.76
C LYS A 61 1.18 -14.16 0.08
N GLY A 62 1.61 -13.96 1.30
CA GLY A 62 1.04 -12.97 2.21
C GLY A 62 2.10 -12.07 2.84
N ILE A 63 3.38 -12.28 2.49
CA ILE A 63 4.51 -11.49 2.96
C ILE A 63 5.45 -11.29 1.78
N PHE A 64 5.90 -10.04 1.57
CA PHE A 64 6.89 -9.75 0.53
C PHE A 64 8.25 -10.31 0.90
N ASP A 65 8.99 -10.75 -0.11
CA ASP A 65 10.43 -10.97 0.04
C ASP A 65 11.10 -9.62 0.26
N ASP A 66 12.16 -9.58 1.05
CA ASP A 66 12.84 -8.31 1.36
C ASP A 66 13.30 -7.58 0.10
N GLU A 67 13.70 -8.33 -0.94
CA GLU A 67 14.19 -7.77 -2.20
C GLU A 67 13.11 -7.04 -3.01
N GLU A 68 11.85 -7.42 -2.84
CA GLU A 68 10.76 -6.87 -3.62
C GLU A 68 9.89 -5.88 -2.85
N ARG A 69 9.96 -5.91 -1.51
CA ARG A 69 9.08 -5.10 -0.66
C ARG A 69 9.11 -3.62 -1.02
N GLU A 70 10.29 -3.03 -1.08
CA GLU A 70 10.43 -1.61 -1.36
C GLU A 70 9.83 -1.24 -2.72
N LYS A 71 10.07 -2.08 -3.72
CA LYS A 71 9.57 -1.85 -5.08
C LYS A 71 8.04 -1.75 -5.11
N TYR A 72 7.36 -2.74 -4.54
CA TYR A 72 5.90 -2.77 -4.60
C TYR A 72 5.24 -1.76 -3.69
N LEU A 73 5.80 -1.54 -2.49
CA LEU A 73 5.28 -0.50 -1.61
C LEU A 73 5.45 0.89 -2.24
N THR A 74 6.57 1.14 -2.90
CA THR A 74 6.80 2.41 -3.60
C THR A 74 5.80 2.62 -4.72
N GLN A 75 5.52 1.59 -5.52
CA GLN A 75 4.55 1.69 -6.59
C GLN A 75 3.15 1.98 -6.06
N ALA A 76 2.77 1.33 -4.96
CA ALA A 76 1.48 1.55 -4.33
C ALA A 76 1.35 2.97 -3.78
N VAL A 77 2.38 3.46 -3.11
CA VAL A 77 2.39 4.83 -2.57
C VAL A 77 2.30 5.86 -3.70
N LYS A 78 3.01 5.63 -4.80
CA LYS A 78 2.93 6.51 -5.96
C LYS A 78 1.52 6.55 -6.55
N ALA A 79 0.83 5.42 -6.58
CA ALA A 79 -0.54 5.36 -7.07
C ALA A 79 -1.49 6.14 -6.16
N ILE A 80 -1.32 6.05 -4.84
CA ILE A 80 -2.08 6.84 -3.88
C ILE A 80 -1.79 8.34 -4.09
N HIS A 81 -0.52 8.69 -4.24
CA HIS A 81 -0.13 10.08 -4.48
C HIS A 81 -0.78 10.64 -5.74
N ASN A 82 -0.76 9.88 -6.83
CA ASN A 82 -1.37 10.30 -8.09
C ASN A 82 -2.88 10.50 -7.93
N LYS A 83 -3.54 9.64 -7.18
CA LYS A 83 -4.98 9.76 -6.92
C LYS A 83 -5.29 11.04 -6.15
N ILE A 84 -4.47 11.37 -5.15
CA ILE A 84 -4.63 12.61 -4.38
C ILE A 84 -4.47 13.82 -5.29
N GLN A 85 -3.48 13.83 -6.18
CA GLN A 85 -3.26 14.94 -7.10
C GLN A 85 -4.43 15.10 -8.07
N LEU A 86 -4.97 14.01 -8.58
CA LEU A 86 -6.14 14.06 -9.46
C LEU A 86 -7.36 14.66 -8.77
N GLU A 87 -7.54 14.38 -7.48
CA GLU A 87 -8.67 14.94 -6.73
C GLU A 87 -8.52 16.42 -6.41
N LYS A 88 -7.29 16.94 -6.46
CA LYS A 88 -7.03 18.36 -6.24
C LYS A 88 -7.25 19.20 -7.48
N GLU A 89 -7.37 18.57 -8.65
CA GLU A 89 -7.64 19.26 -9.92
C GLU A 89 -9.18 19.50 -10.10
#